data_17719136ba15dec06bb8c5481dceacde
#
_entry.id   17719136ba15dec06bb8c5481dceacde
#
_cell.length_a   1.000
_cell.length_b   1.000
_cell.length_c   1.000
_cell.angle_alpha   90.00
_cell.angle_beta   90.00
_cell.angle_gamma   90.00
#
_symmetry.space_group_name_H-M   'P 1'
#
loop_
_entity.id
_entity.type
_entity.pdbx_description
1 polymer ?
#
loop_
_entity_poly.entity_id
_entity_poly.type
_entity_poly.pdbx_seq_one_letter_code
_entity_poly.pdbx_strand_id
1 'polypeptide(L)'
;MIRKYYSDDDLKILKGVVHYNIVFKMNSAEDAEIVSKEVGEFTRQSKNYSTEKGQLVFGDSSSYSHEGRNLLTAQDIMNINSDEVIVIVTGAKATPLKLKANYWFKDKELLKRANLPIDLEVERQRVECLYNPLQRLKQPLIKTKLT
;
A
#
# COMPACT_ATOMS: atom_id res chain seq x y z
N MET A 1 -15.72 -8.32 -0.25
CA MET A 1 -15.89 -9.47 0.66
C MET A 1 -15.75 -9.10 2.14
N ILE A 2 -14.84 -8.24 2.52
CA ILE A 2 -14.63 -7.77 3.91
C ILE A 2 -15.87 -7.04 4.46
N ARG A 3 -16.51 -6.16 3.68
CA ARG A 3 -17.75 -5.43 4.05
C ARG A 3 -18.94 -6.30 4.45
N LYS A 4 -18.90 -7.59 4.16
CA LYS A 4 -19.95 -8.53 4.58
C LYS A 4 -19.89 -8.87 6.07
N TYR A 5 -18.70 -8.77 6.67
CA TYR A 5 -18.43 -9.17 8.06
C TYR A 5 -18.08 -8.00 8.98
N TYR A 6 -17.67 -6.86 8.41
CA TYR A 6 -17.25 -5.66 9.14
C TYR A 6 -18.09 -4.47 8.68
N SER A 7 -18.50 -3.64 9.63
CA SER A 7 -19.13 -2.36 9.33
C SER A 7 -18.14 -1.38 8.73
N ASP A 8 -18.64 -0.30 8.12
CA ASP A 8 -17.77 0.75 7.57
C ASP A 8 -16.95 1.46 8.67
N ASP A 9 -17.46 1.50 9.89
CA ASP A 9 -16.75 2.06 11.03
C ASP A 9 -15.64 1.14 11.53
N ASP A 10 -15.85 -0.17 11.54
CA ASP A 10 -14.80 -1.15 11.84
C ASP A 10 -13.64 -1.04 10.84
N LEU A 11 -13.96 -0.85 9.55
CA LEU A 11 -12.94 -0.67 8.51
C LEU A 11 -12.15 0.63 8.69
N LYS A 12 -12.78 1.72 9.14
CA LYS A 12 -12.09 2.98 9.47
C LYS A 12 -11.12 2.80 10.64
N ILE A 13 -11.57 2.11 11.70
CA ILE A 13 -10.74 1.81 12.86
C ILE A 13 -9.52 0.97 12.43
N LEU A 14 -9.76 -0.07 11.64
CA LEU A 14 -8.70 -0.95 11.15
C LEU A 14 -7.67 -0.19 10.30
N LYS A 15 -8.12 0.70 9.41
CA LYS A 15 -7.23 1.58 8.64
C LYS A 15 -6.43 2.54 9.55
N GLY A 16 -7.03 3.04 10.62
CA GLY A 16 -6.37 3.97 11.57
C GLY A 16 -5.25 3.32 12.38
N VAL A 17 -5.28 1.99 12.57
CA VAL A 17 -4.26 1.24 13.32
C VAL A 17 -3.11 0.76 12.43
N VAL A 18 -3.33 0.65 11.11
CA VAL A 18 -2.33 0.15 10.17
C VAL A 18 -1.32 1.25 9.82
N HIS A 19 -0.04 1.00 10.08
CA HIS A 19 1.05 1.93 9.77
C HIS A 19 1.58 1.82 8.35
N TYR A 20 1.50 0.64 7.75
CA TYR A 20 1.98 0.36 6.41
C TYR A 20 0.81 -0.06 5.53
N ASN A 21 0.50 0.72 4.51
CA ASN A 21 -0.47 0.37 3.49
C ASN A 21 0.27 0.01 2.20
N ILE A 22 0.20 -1.26 1.81
CA ILE A 22 0.86 -1.77 0.61
C ILE A 22 -0.20 -1.96 -0.47
N VAL A 23 -0.10 -1.17 -1.51
CA VAL A 23 -1.06 -1.12 -2.62
C VAL A 23 -0.47 -1.81 -3.83
N PHE A 24 -1.11 -2.88 -4.25
CA PHE A 24 -0.87 -3.55 -5.53
C PHE A 24 -1.77 -2.95 -6.61
N LYS A 25 -1.63 -3.45 -7.85
CA LYS A 25 -2.51 -3.08 -8.96
C LYS A 25 -3.98 -3.23 -8.57
N MET A 26 -4.76 -2.17 -8.75
CA MET A 26 -6.19 -2.14 -8.47
C MET A 26 -7.01 -2.21 -9.76
N ASN A 27 -8.15 -2.89 -9.68
CA ASN A 27 -9.11 -2.98 -10.79
C ASN A 27 -10.37 -2.12 -10.54
N SER A 28 -10.56 -1.63 -9.30
CA SER A 28 -11.67 -0.76 -8.91
C SER A 28 -11.24 0.70 -9.01
N ALA A 29 -11.98 1.50 -9.78
CA ALA A 29 -11.73 2.94 -9.91
C ALA A 29 -12.00 3.67 -8.59
N GLU A 30 -13.03 3.27 -7.85
CA GLU A 30 -13.39 3.88 -6.55
C GLU A 30 -12.26 3.68 -5.53
N ASP A 31 -11.72 2.46 -5.42
CA ASP A 31 -10.62 2.17 -4.51
C ASP A 31 -9.33 2.90 -4.94
N ALA A 32 -9.08 3.01 -6.25
CA ALA A 32 -7.94 3.74 -6.78
C ALA A 32 -8.03 5.26 -6.50
N GLU A 33 -9.24 5.85 -6.53
CA GLU A 33 -9.44 7.25 -6.14
C GLU A 33 -9.16 7.48 -4.65
N ILE A 34 -9.59 6.56 -3.78
CA ILE A 34 -9.30 6.62 -2.34
C ILE A 34 -7.79 6.63 -2.11
N VAL A 35 -7.07 5.71 -2.74
CA VAL A 35 -5.61 5.62 -2.64
C VAL A 35 -4.93 6.85 -3.23
N SER A 36 -5.41 7.38 -4.35
CA SER A 36 -4.90 8.61 -4.97
C SER A 36 -4.94 9.79 -3.99
N LYS A 37 -6.03 9.93 -3.22
CA LYS A 37 -6.17 10.94 -2.18
C LYS A 37 -5.26 10.68 -0.97
N GLU A 38 -5.09 9.41 -0.57
CA GLU A 38 -4.19 9.02 0.53
C GLU A 38 -2.72 9.28 0.21
N VAL A 39 -2.31 9.13 -1.06
CA VAL A 39 -0.97 9.42 -1.56
C VAL A 39 -0.63 10.91 -1.49
N GLY A 40 -1.65 11.76 -1.59
CA GLY A 40 -1.52 13.20 -1.46
C GLY A 40 -1.38 13.96 -2.77
N GLU A 41 -1.28 15.27 -2.63
CA GLU A 41 -1.23 16.22 -3.74
C GLU A 41 0.07 17.02 -3.69
N PHE A 42 0.51 17.49 -4.84
CA PHE A 42 1.59 18.46 -4.96
C PHE A 42 1.12 19.70 -5.70
N THR A 43 1.69 20.84 -5.35
CA THR A 43 1.41 22.09 -6.02
C THR A 43 2.29 22.23 -7.25
N ARG A 44 1.69 22.26 -8.43
CA ARG A 44 2.37 22.55 -9.68
C ARG A 44 2.20 24.02 -10.03
N GLN A 45 3.30 24.69 -10.33
CA GLN A 45 3.27 26.03 -10.91
C GLN A 45 3.05 25.91 -12.42
N SER A 46 1.89 26.37 -12.89
CA SER A 46 1.57 26.47 -14.31
C SER A 46 1.81 27.89 -14.79
N LYS A 47 2.56 28.03 -15.87
CA LYS A 47 2.80 29.31 -16.50
C LYS A 47 1.88 29.44 -17.73
N ASN A 48 0.86 30.29 -17.62
CA ASN A 48 -0.05 30.55 -18.72
C ASN A 48 0.44 31.73 -19.52
N TYR A 49 0.63 31.53 -20.82
CA TYR A 49 0.92 32.59 -21.78
C TYR A 49 -0.40 32.99 -22.43
N SER A 50 -0.81 34.24 -22.24
CA SER A 50 -1.94 34.82 -22.95
C SER A 50 -1.39 35.68 -24.08
N THR A 51 -1.57 35.23 -25.33
CA THR A 51 -1.26 36.02 -26.53
C THR A 51 -2.56 36.58 -27.05
N GLU A 52 -2.83 37.87 -26.82
CA GLU A 52 -3.91 38.55 -27.51
C GLU A 52 -3.55 38.77 -28.98
N LYS A 53 -4.31 38.14 -29.88
CA LYS A 53 -4.22 38.40 -31.31
C LYS A 53 -4.72 39.83 -31.60
N GLY A 54 -3.78 40.74 -31.83
CA GLY A 54 -4.15 42.03 -32.37
C GLY A 54 -3.42 43.27 -31.86
N GLN A 55 -2.54 43.20 -30.89
CA GLN A 55 -1.74 44.35 -30.48
C GLN A 55 -0.25 44.15 -30.73
N LEU A 56 0.28 45.01 -31.62
CA LEU A 56 1.71 45.18 -31.91
C LEU A 56 2.45 45.91 -30.76
N VAL A 57 2.17 45.59 -29.51
CA VAL A 57 2.86 46.21 -28.39
C VAL A 57 3.35 45.07 -27.47
N PHE A 58 4.65 45.03 -27.31
CA PHE A 58 5.39 44.13 -26.43
C PHE A 58 4.83 44.16 -24.99
N GLY A 59 4.08 43.13 -24.63
CA GLY A 59 3.54 42.92 -23.30
C GLY A 59 3.24 41.45 -23.06
N ASP A 60 4.29 40.64 -22.93
CA ASP A 60 4.14 39.28 -22.43
C ASP A 60 3.66 39.31 -20.97
N SER A 61 2.34 39.26 -20.79
CA SER A 61 1.84 39.04 -19.44
C SER A 61 1.83 37.54 -19.13
N SER A 62 2.84 37.11 -18.40
CA SER A 62 2.90 35.74 -17.88
C SER A 62 2.20 35.70 -16.52
N SER A 63 1.08 34.99 -16.47
CA SER A 63 0.38 34.67 -15.23
C SER A 63 0.85 33.35 -14.68
N TYR A 64 1.26 33.33 -13.41
CA TYR A 64 1.60 32.11 -12.68
C TYR A 64 0.37 31.64 -11.91
N SER A 65 -0.13 30.48 -12.23
CA SER A 65 -1.20 29.80 -11.51
C SER A 65 -0.62 28.64 -10.70
N HIS A 66 -1.04 28.52 -9.45
CA HIS A 66 -0.71 27.39 -8.61
C HIS A 66 -1.89 26.42 -8.65
N GLU A 67 -1.68 25.24 -9.18
CA GLU A 67 -2.68 24.19 -9.28
C GLU A 67 -2.26 22.99 -8.43
N GLY A 68 -3.16 22.55 -7.53
CA GLY A 68 -3.01 21.30 -6.81
C GLY A 68 -3.24 20.14 -7.76
N ARG A 69 -2.29 19.19 -7.80
CA ARG A 69 -2.41 17.99 -8.61
C ARG A 69 -2.07 16.77 -7.77
N ASN A 70 -2.88 15.71 -7.91
CA ASN A 70 -2.60 14.44 -7.23
C ASN A 70 -1.21 13.93 -7.64
N LEU A 71 -0.43 13.47 -6.67
CA LEU A 71 0.90 12.89 -6.90
C LEU A 71 0.82 11.66 -7.80
N LEU A 72 -0.21 10.84 -7.58
CA LEU A 72 -0.59 9.73 -8.44
C LEU A 72 -2.09 9.82 -8.74
N THR A 73 -2.47 9.75 -10.00
CA THR A 73 -3.87 9.70 -10.37
C THR A 73 -4.44 8.29 -10.18
N ALA A 74 -5.76 8.15 -10.06
CA ALA A 74 -6.41 6.85 -10.02
C ALA A 74 -6.03 5.98 -11.23
N GLN A 75 -5.88 6.61 -12.41
CA GLN A 75 -5.45 5.96 -13.63
C GLN A 75 -4.03 5.40 -13.51
N ASP A 76 -3.10 6.15 -12.91
CA ASP A 76 -1.72 5.69 -12.71
C ASP A 76 -1.68 4.46 -11.78
N ILE A 77 -2.51 4.45 -10.73
CA ILE A 77 -2.62 3.34 -9.77
C ILE A 77 -3.20 2.09 -10.45
N MET A 78 -4.20 2.25 -11.30
CA MET A 78 -4.80 1.14 -12.06
C MET A 78 -3.84 0.58 -13.12
N ASN A 79 -2.93 1.40 -13.64
CA ASN A 79 -1.96 1.01 -14.68
C ASN A 79 -0.59 0.58 -14.13
N ILE A 80 -0.43 0.47 -12.81
CA ILE A 80 0.81 -0.05 -12.20
C ILE A 80 1.11 -1.45 -12.74
N ASN A 81 2.38 -1.72 -13.01
CA ASN A 81 2.82 -3.05 -13.40
C ASN A 81 2.57 -4.06 -12.28
N SER A 82 2.32 -5.32 -12.65
CA SER A 82 2.03 -6.38 -11.68
C SER A 82 3.16 -6.66 -10.70
N ASP A 83 4.40 -6.28 -11.04
CA ASP A 83 5.60 -6.43 -10.22
C ASP A 83 5.97 -5.15 -9.44
N GLU A 84 5.14 -4.12 -9.49
CA GLU A 84 5.33 -2.87 -8.75
C GLU A 84 4.27 -2.74 -7.64
N VAL A 85 4.67 -2.09 -6.55
CA VAL A 85 3.78 -1.80 -5.41
C VAL A 85 4.01 -0.37 -4.93
N ILE A 86 2.97 0.26 -4.41
CA ILE A 86 3.05 1.53 -3.72
C ILE A 86 2.97 1.24 -2.22
N VAL A 87 3.91 1.77 -1.46
CA VAL A 87 3.91 1.68 0.01
C VAL A 87 3.67 3.07 0.58
N ILE A 88 2.58 3.20 1.34
CA ILE A 88 2.20 4.41 2.07
C ILE A 88 2.48 4.16 3.54
N VAL A 89 3.25 5.03 4.17
CA VAL A 89 3.58 4.94 5.60
C VAL A 89 2.83 6.01 6.36
N THR A 90 1.93 5.60 7.24
CA THR A 90 1.12 6.52 8.06
C THR A 90 1.95 7.08 9.21
N GLY A 91 1.83 8.39 9.46
CA GLY A 91 2.49 9.04 10.60
C GLY A 91 3.95 9.44 10.39
N ALA A 92 4.56 9.08 9.27
CA ALA A 92 5.87 9.58 8.87
C ALA A 92 5.72 10.70 7.83
N LYS A 93 6.65 11.67 7.82
CA LYS A 93 6.77 12.63 6.71
C LYS A 93 7.25 11.95 5.41
N ALA A 94 7.05 10.65 5.32
CA ALA A 94 7.52 9.86 4.21
C ALA A 94 6.59 10.07 3.01
N THR A 95 7.18 10.44 1.91
CA THR A 95 6.54 10.37 0.60
C THR A 95 6.20 8.91 0.29
N PRO A 96 5.08 8.62 -0.40
CA PRO A 96 4.77 7.27 -0.83
C PRO A 96 5.91 6.70 -1.68
N LEU A 97 6.24 5.43 -1.44
CA LEU A 97 7.35 4.75 -2.09
C LEU A 97 6.81 3.84 -3.19
N LYS A 98 7.34 3.97 -4.40
CA LYS A 98 7.09 3.01 -5.48
C LYS A 98 8.23 1.98 -5.48
N LEU A 99 7.91 0.72 -5.20
CA LEU A 99 8.88 -0.36 -5.04
C LEU A 99 8.54 -1.53 -5.98
N LYS A 100 9.52 -2.39 -6.23
CA LYS A 100 9.29 -3.68 -6.91
C LYS A 100 8.83 -4.73 -5.89
N ALA A 101 7.78 -5.47 -6.25
CA ALA A 101 7.32 -6.59 -5.43
C ALA A 101 8.35 -7.73 -5.50
N ASN A 102 8.80 -8.17 -4.32
CA ASN A 102 9.69 -9.34 -4.24
C ASN A 102 8.84 -10.60 -4.11
N TYR A 103 8.69 -11.33 -5.22
CA TYR A 103 7.95 -12.58 -5.23
C TYR A 103 8.82 -13.72 -4.69
N TRP A 104 8.29 -14.47 -3.73
CA TRP A 104 8.98 -15.59 -3.07
C TRP A 104 9.53 -16.63 -4.05
N PHE A 105 8.86 -16.87 -5.19
CA PHE A 105 9.28 -17.83 -6.21
C PHE A 105 10.42 -17.32 -7.11
N LYS A 106 10.72 -16.01 -7.09
CA LYS A 106 11.86 -15.40 -7.79
C LYS A 106 13.11 -15.33 -6.93
N ASP A 107 12.96 -15.41 -5.62
CA ASP A 107 14.06 -15.37 -4.66
C ASP A 107 14.44 -16.78 -4.22
N LYS A 108 15.71 -17.16 -4.41
CA LYS A 108 16.21 -18.51 -4.10
C LYS A 108 16.11 -18.85 -2.61
N GLU A 109 16.32 -17.89 -1.72
CA GLU A 109 16.22 -18.10 -0.29
C GLU A 109 14.78 -18.29 0.17
N LEU A 110 13.88 -17.43 -0.32
CA LEU A 110 12.45 -17.53 -0.01
C LEU A 110 11.87 -18.82 -0.59
N LEU A 111 12.27 -19.20 -1.80
CA LEU A 111 11.86 -20.46 -2.42
C LEU A 111 12.32 -21.67 -1.60
N LYS A 112 13.56 -21.66 -1.10
CA LYS A 112 14.08 -22.71 -0.22
C LYS A 112 13.27 -22.81 1.08
N ARG A 113 12.93 -21.68 1.69
CA ARG A 113 12.09 -21.63 2.91
C ARG A 113 10.66 -22.11 2.65
N ALA A 114 10.07 -21.74 1.52
CA ALA A 114 8.73 -22.14 1.13
C ALA A 114 8.62 -23.67 0.86
N ASN A 115 9.72 -24.30 0.44
CA ASN A 115 9.78 -25.73 0.14
C ASN A 115 10.21 -26.58 1.35
N LEU A 116 10.37 -25.99 2.55
CA LEU A 116 10.63 -26.77 3.75
C LEU A 116 9.42 -27.68 4.04
N PRO A 117 9.66 -28.96 4.37
CA PRO A 117 8.56 -29.86 4.73
C PRO A 117 7.84 -29.32 5.97
N ILE A 118 6.54 -29.21 5.89
CA ILE A 118 5.69 -28.83 7.01
C ILE A 118 5.48 -30.08 7.85
N ASP A 119 5.92 -30.05 9.10
CA ASP A 119 5.56 -31.08 10.06
C ASP A 119 4.10 -30.88 10.48
N LEU A 120 3.22 -31.68 9.87
CA LEU A 120 1.78 -31.60 10.09
C LEU A 120 1.38 -31.89 11.54
N GLU A 121 2.19 -32.66 12.27
CA GLU A 121 1.93 -32.96 13.67
C GLU A 121 2.18 -31.72 14.56
N VAL A 122 3.27 -31.02 14.30
CA VAL A 122 3.58 -29.75 14.99
C VAL A 122 2.54 -28.68 14.66
N GLU A 123 2.06 -28.60 13.42
CA GLU A 123 1.03 -27.64 13.04
C GLU A 123 -0.34 -28.00 13.64
N ARG A 124 -0.71 -29.26 13.72
CA ARG A 124 -1.93 -29.69 14.45
C ARG A 124 -1.88 -29.27 15.91
N GLN A 125 -0.76 -29.53 16.60
CA GLN A 125 -0.59 -29.13 17.99
C GLN A 125 -0.67 -27.59 18.15
N ARG A 126 -0.12 -26.81 17.22
CA ARG A 126 -0.27 -25.35 17.21
C ARG A 126 -1.70 -24.92 17.06
N VAL A 127 -2.44 -25.50 16.13
CA VAL A 127 -3.85 -25.17 15.91
C VAL A 127 -4.68 -25.53 17.14
N GLU A 128 -4.48 -26.71 17.74
CA GLU A 128 -5.16 -27.10 18.97
C GLU A 128 -4.85 -26.14 20.14
N CYS A 129 -3.60 -25.68 20.27
CA CYS A 129 -3.21 -24.70 21.27
C CYS A 129 -3.88 -23.33 21.06
N LEU A 130 -4.14 -22.94 19.82
CA LEU A 130 -4.83 -21.69 19.52
C LEU A 130 -6.32 -21.75 19.86
N TYR A 131 -6.97 -22.90 19.61
CA TYR A 131 -8.39 -23.09 19.92
C TYR A 131 -8.66 -23.47 21.38
N ASN A 132 -7.66 -23.99 22.11
CA ASN A 132 -7.83 -24.37 23.51
C ASN A 132 -6.76 -23.69 24.40
N PRO A 133 -6.98 -22.41 24.80
CA PRO A 133 -6.01 -21.62 25.55
C PRO A 133 -5.67 -22.22 26.92
N LEU A 134 -6.53 -23.06 27.48
CA LEU A 134 -6.28 -23.74 28.77
C LEU A 134 -5.23 -24.85 28.64
N GLN A 135 -5.05 -25.44 27.48
CA GLN A 135 -3.97 -26.42 27.24
C GLN A 135 -2.59 -25.74 27.08
N ARG A 136 -2.56 -24.47 26.68
CA ARG A 136 -1.32 -23.68 26.56
C ARG A 136 -0.54 -23.59 27.89
N LEU A 137 -1.24 -23.58 29.01
CA LEU A 137 -0.65 -23.50 30.36
C LEU A 137 -0.04 -24.86 30.83
N LYS A 138 -0.35 -25.95 30.17
CA LYS A 138 0.11 -27.29 30.53
C LYS A 138 1.28 -27.80 29.68
N GLN A 139 1.62 -27.12 28.60
CA GLN A 139 2.75 -27.57 27.76
C GLN A 139 4.07 -26.97 28.26
N PRO A 140 5.11 -27.78 28.47
CA PRO A 140 6.44 -27.24 28.74
C PRO A 140 6.93 -26.43 27.56
N LEU A 141 7.50 -25.26 27.85
CA LEU A 141 8.14 -24.40 26.84
C LEU A 141 9.11 -25.26 26.00
N ILE A 142 8.81 -25.44 24.74
CA ILE A 142 9.68 -26.12 23.80
C ILE A 142 11.00 -25.34 23.75
N LYS A 143 12.05 -25.92 24.36
CA LYS A 143 13.40 -25.37 24.23
C LYS A 143 13.81 -25.55 22.77
N THR A 144 13.68 -24.51 21.95
CA THR A 144 14.30 -24.45 20.64
C THR A 144 15.81 -24.61 20.83
N LYS A 145 16.34 -25.76 20.51
CA LYS A 145 17.78 -25.94 20.33
C LYS A 145 18.14 -25.14 19.08
N LEU A 146 18.69 -23.95 19.27
CA LEU A 146 19.48 -23.26 18.26
C LEU A 146 20.79 -24.04 18.12
N THR A 147 20.92 -24.77 17.04
CA THR A 147 22.18 -25.25 16.48
C THR A 147 22.43 -24.52 15.19
#